data_f0bc75c9181dfd5db64f76a5353fee14
#
_entry.id   f0bc75c9181dfd5db64f76a5353fee14
#
_cell.length_a   1.000
_cell.length_b   1.000
_cell.length_c   1.000
_cell.angle_alpha   90.00
_cell.angle_beta   90.00
_cell.angle_gamma   90.00
#
_symmetry.space_group_name_H-M   'P 1'
#
loop_
_entity.id
_entity.type
_entity.pdbx_description
1 polymer ?
#
loop_
_entity_poly.entity_id
_entity_poly.type
_entity_poly.pdbx_seq_one_letter_code
_entity_poly.pdbx_strand_id
1 'polypeptide(L)' 'MPDKADKVKENVCGSYYVDSSCIDCDVCRDTAPENFMRCDENNYSFVFKQPETDEERTLCEEAMSCCPVEAIGNDG' A
#
# COMPACT_ATOMS: atom_id res chain seq x y z
N MET A 1 7.48 11.54 0.21
CA MET A 1 6.42 11.21 -0.75
C MET A 1 6.71 9.88 -1.41
N PRO A 2 5.70 9.05 -1.67
CA PRO A 2 5.94 7.79 -2.37
C PRO A 2 6.40 8.04 -3.81
N ASP A 3 7.25 7.16 -4.29
CA ASP A 3 7.81 7.27 -5.64
C ASP A 3 7.36 6.03 -6.43
N LYS A 4 6.57 6.24 -7.48
CA LYS A 4 6.07 5.13 -8.29
C LYS A 4 7.17 4.39 -9.03
N ALA A 5 8.33 5.00 -9.20
CA ALA A 5 9.49 4.32 -9.79
C ALA A 5 10.11 3.32 -8.81
N ASP A 6 9.88 3.51 -7.51
CA ASP A 6 10.39 2.63 -6.45
C ASP A 6 9.35 1.65 -5.92
N LYS A 7 8.18 1.57 -6.53
CA LYS A 7 7.13 0.65 -6.05
C LYS A 7 7.64 -0.78 -6.07
N VAL A 8 7.27 -1.53 -5.03
CA VAL A 8 7.71 -2.92 -4.92
C VAL A 8 7.04 -3.77 -6.02
N LYS A 9 7.76 -4.76 -6.51
CA LYS A 9 7.33 -5.56 -7.66
C LYS A 9 6.08 -6.39 -7.39
N GLU A 10 5.77 -6.66 -6.13
CA GLU A 10 4.62 -7.47 -5.72
C GLU A 10 3.29 -6.74 -5.86
N ASN A 11 3.31 -5.41 -5.99
CA ASN A 11 2.07 -4.66 -6.19
C ASN A 11 1.36 -5.07 -7.46
N VAL A 12 0.02 -5.20 -7.39
CA VAL A 12 -0.77 -5.40 -8.61
C VAL A 12 -0.88 -4.08 -9.37
N CYS A 13 -1.09 -4.16 -10.68
CA CYS A 13 -1.24 -2.97 -11.51
C CYS A 13 -2.42 -2.12 -11.06
N GLY A 14 -2.25 -0.80 -11.03
CA GLY A 14 -3.29 0.14 -10.66
C GLY A 14 -2.72 1.38 -10.00
N SER A 15 -3.61 2.22 -9.49
CA SER A 15 -3.24 3.51 -8.91
C SER A 15 -2.51 3.37 -7.58
N TYR A 16 -2.97 2.44 -6.73
CA TYR A 16 -2.38 2.30 -5.39
C TYR A 16 -1.19 1.36 -5.42
N TYR A 17 -0.16 1.74 -4.67
CA TYR A 17 1.08 0.96 -4.58
C TYR A 17 1.80 1.27 -3.27
N VAL A 18 2.69 0.37 -2.87
CA VAL A 18 3.63 0.58 -1.75
C VAL A 18 5.03 0.63 -2.36
N ASP A 19 5.84 1.60 -1.96
CA ASP A 19 7.20 1.70 -2.46
C ASP A 19 8.22 1.06 -1.50
N SER A 20 9.49 1.13 -1.85
CA SER A 20 10.56 0.48 -1.09
C SER A 20 10.84 1.13 0.27
N SER A 21 10.20 2.26 0.58
CA SER A 21 10.36 2.94 1.86
C SER A 21 9.56 2.29 3.00
N CYS A 22 8.69 1.33 2.69
CA CYS A 22 7.85 0.67 3.69
C CYS A 22 8.70 0.03 4.81
N ILE A 23 8.34 0.31 6.05
CA ILE A 23 9.05 -0.20 7.24
C ILE A 23 8.31 -1.34 7.95
N ASP A 24 7.32 -1.93 7.28
CA ASP A 24 6.56 -3.07 7.82
C ASP A 24 5.86 -2.75 9.15
N CYS A 25 5.22 -1.58 9.23
CA CYS A 25 4.58 -1.11 10.48
C CYS A 25 3.16 -1.64 10.71
N ASP A 26 2.61 -2.44 9.80
CA ASP A 26 1.28 -3.07 9.86
C ASP A 26 0.10 -2.12 9.71
N VAL A 27 0.27 -0.82 9.74
CA VAL A 27 -0.84 0.14 9.74
C VAL A 27 -1.75 -0.04 8.52
N CYS A 28 -1.17 -0.16 7.33
CA CYS A 28 -1.96 -0.31 6.10
C CYS A 28 -2.75 -1.62 6.10
N ARG A 29 -2.17 -2.69 6.61
CA ARG A 29 -2.84 -3.99 6.65
C ARG A 29 -3.95 -4.01 7.69
N ASP A 30 -3.79 -3.26 8.78
CA ASP A 30 -4.84 -3.12 9.80
C ASP A 30 -5.99 -2.26 9.29
N THR A 31 -5.68 -1.23 8.50
CA THR A 31 -6.67 -0.29 7.99
C THR A 31 -7.42 -0.85 6.78
N ALA A 32 -6.70 -1.46 5.84
CA ALA A 32 -7.29 -1.98 4.61
C ALA A 32 -6.80 -3.40 4.32
N PRO A 33 -7.21 -4.39 5.14
CA PRO A 33 -6.70 -5.76 5.03
C PRO A 33 -7.11 -6.47 3.73
N GLU A 34 -8.12 -5.97 3.04
CA GLU A 34 -8.57 -6.56 1.77
C GLU A 34 -7.74 -6.09 0.58
N ASN A 35 -6.90 -5.07 0.78
CA ASN A 35 -6.12 -4.49 -0.31
C ASN A 35 -4.62 -4.58 -0.08
N PHE A 36 -4.18 -4.71 1.17
CA PHE A 36 -2.77 -4.76 1.52
C PHE A 36 -2.41 -6.11 2.15
N MET A 37 -1.24 -6.61 1.81
CA MET A 37 -0.73 -7.87 2.31
C MET A 37 0.76 -7.72 2.61
N ARG A 38 1.27 -8.51 3.56
CA ARG A 38 2.68 -8.49 3.91
C ARG A 38 3.47 -9.46 3.05
N CYS A 39 4.61 -9.02 2.56
CA CYS A 39 5.56 -9.91 1.91
C CYS A 39 6.52 -10.45 2.98
N ASP A 40 6.34 -11.70 3.37
CA ASP A 40 7.13 -12.32 4.45
C ASP A 40 8.61 -12.42 4.11
N GLU A 41 8.94 -12.53 2.84
CA GLU A 41 10.33 -12.66 2.40
C GLU A 41 11.11 -11.36 2.52
N ASN A 42 10.46 -10.23 2.30
CA ASN A 42 11.11 -8.94 2.19
C ASN A 42 10.73 -7.95 3.30
N ASN A 43 9.85 -8.33 4.20
CA ASN A 43 9.43 -7.53 5.36
C ASN A 43 8.86 -6.17 4.98
N TYR A 44 7.97 -6.14 3.99
CA TYR A 44 7.21 -4.93 3.64
C TYR A 44 5.80 -5.32 3.22
N SER A 45 4.90 -4.32 3.19
CA SER A 45 3.54 -4.52 2.69
C SER A 45 3.48 -4.24 1.19
N PHE A 46 2.46 -4.76 0.53
CA PHE A 46 2.22 -4.47 -0.87
C PHE A 46 0.71 -4.52 -1.14
N VAL A 47 0.29 -3.92 -2.25
CA VAL A 47 -1.12 -3.93 -2.66
C VAL A 47 -1.36 -5.19 -3.48
N PHE A 48 -2.15 -6.12 -2.93
CA PHE A 48 -2.47 -7.36 -3.67
C PHE A 48 -3.80 -7.25 -4.42
N LYS A 49 -4.60 -6.21 -4.15
CA LYS A 49 -5.86 -5.97 -4.81
C LYS A 49 -6.13 -4.47 -4.82
N GLN A 50 -6.40 -3.92 -5.99
CA GLN A 50 -6.80 -2.51 -6.09
C GLN A 50 -8.20 -2.32 -5.52
N PRO A 51 -8.52 -1.15 -4.95
CA PRO A 51 -9.87 -0.91 -4.43
C PRO A 51 -10.89 -0.89 -5.56
N GLU A 52 -11.97 -1.65 -5.39
CA GLU A 52 -13.03 -1.76 -6.39
C GLU A 52 -14.27 -0.97 -6.00
N THR A 53 -14.45 -0.68 -4.71
CA THR A 53 -15.60 0.04 -4.20
C THR A 53 -15.15 1.34 -3.55
N ASP A 54 -16.08 2.27 -3.35
CA ASP A 54 -15.78 3.52 -2.66
C ASP A 54 -15.32 3.27 -1.23
N GLU A 55 -15.85 2.26 -0.57
CA GLU A 55 -15.45 1.90 0.78
C GLU A 55 -14.01 1.43 0.81
N GLU A 56 -13.62 0.56 -0.11
CA GLU A 56 -12.24 0.08 -0.20
C GLU A 56 -11.29 1.22 -0.54
N ARG A 57 -11.70 2.13 -1.40
CA ARG A 57 -10.90 3.30 -1.74
C ARG A 57 -10.69 4.19 -0.52
N THR A 58 -11.73 4.40 0.26
CA THR A 58 -11.63 5.20 1.49
C THR A 58 -10.63 4.57 2.46
N LEU A 59 -10.67 3.25 2.61
CA LEU A 59 -9.73 2.53 3.48
C LEU A 59 -8.29 2.64 2.96
N CYS A 60 -8.09 2.55 1.67
CA CYS A 60 -6.76 2.73 1.07
C CYS A 60 -6.24 4.15 1.29
N GLU A 61 -7.10 5.16 1.16
CA GLU A 61 -6.74 6.55 1.43
C GLU A 61 -6.35 6.75 2.90
N GLU A 62 -7.09 6.13 3.81
CA GLU A 62 -6.76 6.15 5.23
C GLU A 62 -5.41 5.51 5.50
N ALA A 63 -5.16 4.34 4.91
CA ALA A 63 -3.89 3.64 5.06
C ALA A 63 -2.74 4.52 4.55
N MET A 64 -2.94 5.18 3.42
CA MET A 64 -1.96 6.07 2.84
C MET A 64 -1.65 7.24 3.78
N SER A 65 -2.69 7.83 4.37
CA SER A 65 -2.53 8.95 5.29
C SER A 65 -1.86 8.56 6.60
N CYS A 66 -2.04 7.33 7.03
CA CYS A 66 -1.49 6.84 8.30
C CYS A 66 -0.08 6.26 8.16
N CYS A 67 0.42 6.10 6.94
CA CYS A 67 1.76 5.55 6.73
C CYS A 67 2.83 6.54 7.25
N PRO A 68 3.62 6.16 8.26
CA PRO A 68 4.57 7.09 8.89
C PRO A 68 5.75 7.45 8.00
N VAL A 69 6.02 6.65 6.97
CA VAL A 69 7.11 6.91 6.03
C VAL A 69 6.61 7.30 4.65
N GLU A 70 5.31 7.47 4.51
CA GLU A 70 4.67 7.85 3.25
C GLU A 70 5.07 6.93 2.08
N ALA A 71 5.06 5.62 2.34
CA ALA A 71 5.45 4.63 1.34
C ALA A 71 4.30 4.21 0.41
N ILE A 72 3.08 4.67 0.68
CA ILE A 72 1.89 4.30 -0.08
C ILE A 72 1.48 5.49 -0.97
N GLY A 73 1.31 5.22 -2.25
CA GLY A 73 0.90 6.25 -3.21
C GLY A 73 -0.35 5.86 -3.98
N ASN A 74 -0.93 6.83 -4.67
CA ASN A 74 -2.12 6.63 -5.49
C ASN A 74 -1.96 7.19 -6.92
N ASP A 75 -0.74 7.44 -7.33
CA ASP A 75 -0.41 7.98 -8.65
C ASP A 75 0.30 6.96 -9.55
N GLY A 76 0.13 5.71 -9.23
CA GLY A 76 0.74 4.61 -9.96
C GLY A 76 0.19 4.34 -11.35
#